data_95930c98e95a45a12203ed42807b1cc1
#
_entry.id   95930c98e95a45a12203ed42807b1cc1
#
_cell.length_a   1.000
_cell.length_b   1.000
_cell.length_c   1.000
_cell.angle_alpha   90.00
_cell.angle_beta   90.00
_cell.angle_gamma   90.00
#
_symmetry.space_group_name_H-M   'P 1'
#
loop_
_entity.id
_entity.type
_entity.pdbx_description
1 polymer ?
#
loop_
_entity_poly.entity_id
_entity_poly.type
_entity_poly.pdbx_seq_one_letter_code
_entity_poly.pdbx_strand_id
1 'polypeptide(L)'
;MTKFILFTKDSCGPCGLVKRYFNALKDERTKLIEEVQLEDVSDVPIPQENLDIAKKYGVTATPVLIIADADGELLETYVGGVPITQNIRKLWKKYEV
;
A
#
# COMPACT_ATOMS: atom_id res chain seq x y z
N MET A 1 -12.89 -1.98 -11.18
CA MET A 1 -11.43 -1.84 -11.30
C MET A 1 -10.78 -2.17 -9.96
N THR A 2 -9.78 -3.02 -9.96
CA THR A 2 -9.09 -3.43 -8.72
C THR A 2 -8.28 -2.27 -8.16
N LYS A 3 -8.34 -2.08 -6.84
CA LYS A 3 -7.60 -1.04 -6.13
C LYS A 3 -6.41 -1.65 -5.41
N PHE A 4 -5.27 -0.96 -5.49
CA PHE A 4 -4.03 -1.32 -4.78
C PHE A 4 -3.72 -0.18 -3.82
N ILE A 5 -3.79 -0.45 -2.52
CA ILE A 5 -3.64 0.57 -1.47
C ILE A 5 -2.47 0.19 -0.57
N LEU A 6 -1.44 1.02 -0.54
CA LEU A 6 -0.25 0.80 0.26
C LEU A 6 -0.26 1.71 1.49
N PHE A 7 -0.29 1.12 2.67
CA PHE A 7 -0.24 1.85 3.93
C PHE A 7 1.20 1.95 4.42
N THR A 8 1.65 3.17 4.71
CA THR A 8 3.03 3.45 5.12
C THR A 8 3.08 4.38 6.32
N LYS A 9 4.26 4.46 6.95
CA LYS A 9 4.59 5.45 7.99
C LYS A 9 5.98 6.01 7.71
N ASP A 10 6.24 7.24 8.12
CA ASP A 10 7.56 7.85 7.95
C ASP A 10 8.65 7.14 8.75
N SER A 11 8.33 6.70 9.96
CA SER A 11 9.29 5.99 10.83
C SER A 11 9.44 4.50 10.52
N CYS A 12 8.96 4.05 9.37
CA CYS A 12 8.95 2.66 8.97
C CYS A 12 10.07 2.37 7.97
N GLY A 13 11.12 1.63 8.39
CA GLY A 13 12.23 1.26 7.52
C GLY A 13 11.80 0.40 6.32
N PRO A 14 11.04 -0.68 6.52
CA PRO A 14 10.54 -1.52 5.41
C PRO A 14 9.66 -0.77 4.41
N CYS A 15 8.95 0.27 4.85
CA CYS A 15 8.16 1.10 3.95
C CYS A 15 9.04 1.80 2.91
N GLY A 16 10.19 2.31 3.35
CA GLY A 16 11.16 2.94 2.45
C GLY A 16 11.74 1.95 1.44
N LEU A 17 11.98 0.71 1.86
CA LEU A 17 12.45 -0.34 0.97
C LEU A 17 11.43 -0.65 -0.12
N VAL A 18 10.14 -0.75 0.23
CA VAL A 18 9.07 -1.00 -0.72
C VAL A 18 8.97 0.13 -1.74
N LYS A 19 9.04 1.37 -1.30
CA LYS A 19 8.99 2.54 -2.19
C LYS A 19 10.17 2.56 -3.15
N ARG A 20 11.39 2.26 -2.67
CA ARG A 20 12.56 2.19 -3.52
C ARG A 20 12.45 1.06 -4.54
N TYR A 21 11.92 -0.08 -4.13
CA TYR A 21 11.68 -1.20 -5.03
C TYR A 21 10.75 -0.80 -6.17
N PHE A 22 9.63 -0.15 -5.85
CA PHE A 22 8.67 0.31 -6.86
C PHE A 22 9.31 1.32 -7.82
N ASN A 23 10.11 2.25 -7.31
CA ASN A 23 10.81 3.21 -8.15
C ASN A 23 11.83 2.53 -9.06
N ALA A 24 12.52 1.50 -8.57
CA ALA A 24 13.51 0.75 -9.34
C ALA A 24 12.90 -0.07 -10.47
N LEU A 25 11.67 -0.55 -10.30
CA LEU A 25 10.97 -1.32 -11.33
C LEU A 25 10.69 -0.50 -12.59
N LYS A 26 10.50 0.81 -12.45
CA LYS A 26 10.12 1.71 -13.55
C LYS A 26 8.92 1.19 -14.33
N ASP A 27 7.99 0.55 -13.64
CA ASP A 27 6.79 -0.02 -14.22
C ASP A 27 5.64 0.98 -14.07
N GLU A 28 4.93 1.25 -15.16
CA GLU A 28 3.80 2.16 -15.16
C GLU A 28 2.72 1.76 -14.16
N ARG A 29 2.60 0.47 -13.88
CA ARG A 29 1.59 -0.03 -12.96
C ARG A 29 1.84 0.39 -11.51
N THR A 30 3.03 0.87 -11.17
CA THR A 30 3.28 1.44 -9.84
C THR A 30 2.41 2.67 -9.58
N LYS A 31 1.98 3.37 -10.64
CA LYS A 31 1.10 4.54 -10.54
C LYS A 31 -0.32 4.15 -10.11
N LEU A 32 -0.68 2.87 -10.22
CA LEU A 32 -1.98 2.37 -9.78
C LEU A 32 -2.03 2.17 -8.27
N ILE A 33 -0.88 2.19 -7.61
CA ILE A 33 -0.80 1.99 -6.17
C ILE A 33 -1.04 3.34 -5.48
N GLU A 34 -2.13 3.40 -4.70
CA GLU A 34 -2.43 4.57 -3.87
C GLU A 34 -1.70 4.42 -2.54
N GLU A 35 -0.83 5.38 -2.22
CA GLU A 35 -0.16 5.39 -0.93
C GLU A 35 -1.01 6.12 0.10
N VAL A 36 -1.26 5.48 1.24
CA VAL A 36 -1.98 6.06 2.37
C VAL A 36 -1.01 6.15 3.54
N GLN A 37 -0.54 7.36 3.85
CA GLN A 37 0.41 7.59 4.92
C GLN A 37 -0.32 7.71 6.25
N LEU A 38 0.17 6.99 7.27
CA LEU A 38 -0.43 6.94 8.59
C LEU A 38 0.36 7.72 9.65
N GLU A 39 1.55 8.22 9.29
CA GLU A 39 2.41 9.00 10.20
C GLU A 39 3.29 9.92 9.40
N ASP A 40 3.41 11.17 9.86
CA ASP A 40 4.31 12.16 9.26
C ASP A 40 5.20 12.75 10.36
N VAL A 41 6.51 12.57 10.25
CA VAL A 41 7.49 13.07 11.23
C VAL A 41 7.66 14.56 11.22
N SER A 42 7.14 15.26 10.21
CA SER A 42 7.21 16.74 10.11
C SER A 42 6.07 17.44 10.85
N ASP A 43 5.32 16.73 11.67
CA ASP A 43 4.16 17.21 12.43
C ASP A 43 3.00 17.72 11.57
N VAL A 44 2.97 17.39 10.30
CA VAL A 44 1.82 17.65 9.45
C VAL A 44 0.70 16.70 9.86
N PRO A 45 -0.51 17.19 10.16
CA PRO A 45 -1.61 16.30 10.56
C PRO A 45 -1.94 15.29 9.46
N ILE A 46 -2.08 14.05 9.85
CA ILE A 46 -2.54 13.00 8.93
C ILE A 46 -4.03 13.21 8.65
N PRO A 47 -4.47 13.22 7.38
CA PRO A 47 -5.89 13.33 7.07
C PRO A 47 -6.69 12.24 7.77
N GLN A 48 -7.82 12.62 8.36
CA GLN A 48 -8.67 11.67 9.07
C GLN A 48 -9.12 10.52 8.16
N GLU A 49 -9.33 10.80 6.88
CA GLU A 49 -9.69 9.77 5.89
C GLU A 49 -8.65 8.65 5.79
N ASN A 50 -7.34 8.96 5.97
CA ASN A 50 -6.28 7.96 5.96
C ASN A 50 -6.43 7.01 7.14
N LEU A 51 -6.72 7.54 8.31
CA LEU A 51 -6.93 6.74 9.52
C LEU A 51 -8.19 5.90 9.42
N ASP A 52 -9.24 6.46 8.83
CA ASP A 52 -10.51 5.77 8.64
C ASP A 52 -10.37 4.58 7.68
N ILE A 53 -9.65 4.76 6.57
CA ILE A 53 -9.47 3.67 5.61
C ILE A 53 -8.57 2.57 6.18
N ALA A 54 -7.57 2.93 6.98
CA ALA A 54 -6.75 1.94 7.70
C ALA A 54 -7.59 1.11 8.65
N LYS A 55 -8.47 1.77 9.38
CA LYS A 55 -9.39 1.10 10.30
C LYS A 55 -10.35 0.18 9.57
N LYS A 56 -10.88 0.63 8.42
CA LYS A 56 -11.78 -0.16 7.59
C LYS A 56 -11.16 -1.52 7.22
N TYR A 57 -9.88 -1.53 6.87
CA TYR A 57 -9.19 -2.74 6.43
C TYR A 57 -8.41 -3.45 7.56
N GLY A 58 -8.55 -2.98 8.79
CA GLY A 58 -7.89 -3.60 9.94
C GLY A 58 -6.37 -3.46 9.92
N VAL A 59 -5.84 -2.38 9.33
CA VAL A 59 -4.40 -2.15 9.22
C VAL A 59 -3.84 -1.72 10.57
N THR A 60 -2.95 -2.52 11.16
CA THR A 60 -2.33 -2.24 12.46
C THR A 60 -0.80 -2.19 12.39
N ALA A 61 -0.22 -2.47 11.23
CA ALA A 61 1.23 -2.47 11.02
C ALA A 61 1.53 -1.81 9.68
N THR A 62 2.79 -1.57 9.37
CA THR A 62 3.24 -1.03 8.08
C THR A 62 4.57 -1.70 7.67
N PRO A 63 4.84 -1.85 6.37
CA PRO A 63 3.92 -1.57 5.28
C PRO A 63 2.84 -2.65 5.14
N VAL A 64 1.66 -2.26 4.68
CA VAL A 64 0.58 -3.20 4.34
C VAL A 64 0.06 -2.84 2.97
N LEU A 65 -0.07 -3.84 2.10
CA LEU A 65 -0.70 -3.68 0.80
C LEU A 65 -2.08 -4.32 0.86
N ILE A 66 -3.10 -3.53 0.58
CA ILE A 66 -4.49 -3.97 0.48
C ILE A 66 -4.88 -4.04 -0.98
N ILE A 67 -5.44 -5.17 -1.38
CA ILE A 67 -6.05 -5.34 -2.69
C ILE A 67 -7.57 -5.35 -2.47
N ALA A 68 -8.27 -4.43 -3.11
CA ALA A 68 -9.70 -4.29 -2.98
C ALA A 68 -10.37 -4.22 -4.35
N ASP A 69 -11.64 -4.57 -4.43
CA ASP A 69 -12.41 -4.43 -5.67
C ASP A 69 -12.88 -2.99 -5.87
N ALA A 70 -13.60 -2.73 -6.97
CA ALA A 70 -14.09 -1.40 -7.30
C ALA A 70 -15.02 -0.82 -6.24
N ASP A 71 -15.72 -1.66 -5.50
CA ASP A 71 -16.62 -1.27 -4.43
C ASP A 71 -15.92 -1.06 -3.09
N GLY A 72 -14.61 -1.33 -3.04
CA GLY A 72 -13.82 -1.20 -1.83
C GLY A 72 -13.85 -2.42 -0.91
N GLU A 73 -14.37 -3.55 -1.39
CA GLU A 73 -14.35 -4.80 -0.63
C GLU A 73 -12.97 -5.43 -0.65
N LEU A 74 -12.53 -5.92 0.50
CA LEU A 74 -11.21 -6.53 0.66
C LEU A 74 -11.10 -7.84 -0.13
N LEU A 75 -10.05 -7.95 -0.97
CA LEU A 75 -9.73 -9.17 -1.70
C LEU A 75 -8.51 -9.87 -1.10
N GLU A 76 -7.41 -9.15 -0.86
CA GLU A 76 -6.16 -9.72 -0.32
C GLU A 76 -5.44 -8.70 0.55
N THR A 77 -4.65 -9.20 1.50
CA THR A 77 -3.82 -8.40 2.40
C THR A 77 -2.40 -8.95 2.42
N TYR A 78 -1.41 -8.08 2.27
CA TYR A 78 0.02 -8.43 2.38
C TYR A 78 0.66 -7.54 3.43
N VAL A 79 1.25 -8.15 4.45
CA VAL A 79 1.88 -7.44 5.57
C VAL A 79 3.39 -7.61 5.49
N GLY A 80 4.12 -6.49 5.50
CA GLY A 80 5.58 -6.48 5.47
C GLY A 80 6.15 -6.24 4.08
N GLY A 81 7.41 -5.75 4.04
CA GLY A 81 8.06 -5.40 2.79
C GLY A 81 8.29 -6.57 1.84
N VAL A 82 8.75 -7.70 2.38
CA VAL A 82 9.08 -8.87 1.55
C VAL A 82 7.85 -9.46 0.88
N PRO A 83 6.74 -9.75 1.59
CA PRO A 83 5.54 -10.25 0.93
C PRO A 83 5.00 -9.30 -0.15
N ILE A 84 5.10 -7.99 0.07
CA ILE A 84 4.63 -7.00 -0.90
C ILE A 84 5.50 -7.04 -2.16
N THR A 85 6.81 -6.92 -2.01
CA THR A 85 7.72 -6.87 -3.16
C THR A 85 7.77 -8.18 -3.93
N GLN A 86 7.66 -9.32 -3.25
CA GLN A 86 7.66 -10.64 -3.90
C GLN A 86 6.38 -10.90 -4.69
N ASN A 87 5.26 -10.29 -4.33
CA ASN A 87 3.96 -10.60 -4.91
C ASN A 87 3.39 -9.55 -5.84
N ILE A 88 3.90 -8.30 -5.81
CA ILE A 88 3.27 -7.20 -6.55
C ILE A 88 3.13 -7.47 -8.06
N ARG A 89 4.17 -8.00 -8.70
CA ARG A 89 4.13 -8.28 -10.14
C ARG A 89 3.13 -9.39 -10.47
N LYS A 90 3.04 -10.41 -9.62
CA LYS A 90 2.07 -11.50 -9.77
C LYS A 90 0.64 -10.98 -9.58
N LEU A 91 0.44 -10.04 -8.65
CA LEU A 91 -0.86 -9.43 -8.39
C LEU A 91 -1.33 -8.61 -9.58
N TRP A 92 -0.44 -7.82 -10.18
CA TRP A 92 -0.79 -7.07 -11.39
C TRP A 92 -1.24 -8.00 -12.50
N LYS A 93 -0.55 -9.11 -12.70
CA LYS A 93 -0.92 -10.10 -13.70
C LYS A 93 -2.25 -10.76 -13.36
N LYS A 94 -2.45 -11.14 -12.10
CA LYS A 94 -3.68 -11.78 -11.62
C LYS A 94 -4.91 -10.92 -11.86
N TYR A 95 -4.79 -9.62 -11.62
CA TYR A 95 -5.91 -8.68 -11.77
C TYR A 95 -5.90 -7.95 -13.11
N GLU A 96 -5.07 -8.39 -14.03
CA GLU A 96 -5.05 -7.91 -15.43
C GLU A 96 -4.84 -6.40 -15.56
N VAL A 97 -3.94 -5.86 -14.77
CA VAL A 97 -3.59 -4.44 -14.82
C VAL A 97 -2.20 -4.22 -15.39
#